data_76bc3da324140050f964ff3045993263
#
_entry.id   76bc3da324140050f964ff3045993263
#
_cell.length_a   1.000
_cell.length_b   1.000
_cell.length_c   1.000
_cell.angle_alpha   90.00
_cell.angle_beta   90.00
_cell.angle_gamma   90.00
#
_symmetry.space_group_name_H-M   'P 1'
#
loop_
_entity.id
_entity.type
_entity.pdbx_description
1 polymer ?
#
loop_
_entity_poly.entity_id
_entity_poly.type
_entity_poly.pdbx_seq_one_letter_code
_entity_poly.pdbx_strand_id
1 'polypeptide(L)'
;SLWCALAMALCAWTQQLWLFAVGCLLIGAAQAVFSLARQSYLTDAAPPHYRARAMSTLGGVMRIGLFIGPFAGAAAIHRFGLAGAYGVGIAVLLVSALLSARLPDLEAHDPSAPAPPTAPDSTWLATLRDHARVFAALGVGVLLVSAVRSSRQAVIPLWADHLGLQASVTSLIYGLAAGLEMLVFYPAGHLMDRKGRLWVALPSMLIMGVALLLTPLSTGPASLLLAAAV
;
A
#
# COMPACT_ATOMS: atom_id res chain seq x y z
N SER A 1 -3.63 11.41 8.24
CA SER A 1 -4.09 10.32 9.14
C SER A 1 -5.48 10.59 9.74
N LEU A 2 -5.82 11.81 10.25
CA LEU A 2 -7.16 12.11 10.80
C LEU A 2 -8.29 11.95 9.77
N TRP A 3 -8.10 12.47 8.55
CA TRP A 3 -9.06 12.29 7.45
C TRP A 3 -9.33 10.81 7.13
N CYS A 4 -8.28 9.99 7.19
CA CYS A 4 -8.40 8.56 6.97
C CYS A 4 -9.20 7.88 8.10
N ALA A 5 -8.99 8.28 9.36
CA ALA A 5 -9.73 7.79 10.50
C ALA A 5 -11.23 8.16 10.43
N LEU A 6 -11.54 9.41 10.04
CA LEU A 6 -12.91 9.88 9.83
C LEU A 6 -13.60 9.12 8.69
N ALA A 7 -12.92 8.94 7.54
CA ALA A 7 -13.44 8.19 6.41
C ALA A 7 -13.67 6.71 6.77
N MET A 8 -12.79 6.12 7.59
CA MET A 8 -12.94 4.75 8.07
C MET A 8 -14.11 4.62 9.06
N ALA A 9 -14.32 5.60 9.94
CA ALA A 9 -15.48 5.66 10.81
C ALA A 9 -16.79 5.81 10.01
N LEU A 10 -16.79 6.62 8.96
CA LEU A 10 -17.91 6.74 8.03
C LEU A 10 -18.25 5.37 7.39
N CYS A 11 -17.25 4.65 6.90
CA CYS A 11 -17.44 3.31 6.33
C CYS A 11 -17.95 2.30 7.35
N ALA A 12 -17.51 2.39 8.62
CA ALA A 12 -17.94 1.49 9.67
C ALA A 12 -19.41 1.66 10.07
N TRP A 13 -19.93 2.87 9.93
CA TRP A 13 -21.27 3.22 10.39
C TRP A 13 -22.33 3.27 9.29
N THR A 14 -21.91 3.43 8.05
CA THR A 14 -22.86 3.56 6.94
C THR A 14 -23.40 2.22 6.47
N GLN A 15 -24.71 2.17 6.20
CA GLN A 15 -25.37 1.06 5.53
C GLN A 15 -25.70 1.39 4.06
N GLN A 16 -25.39 2.60 3.61
CA GLN A 16 -25.67 3.05 2.26
C GLN A 16 -24.45 2.84 1.36
N LEU A 17 -24.64 2.12 0.26
CA LEU A 17 -23.58 1.80 -0.71
C LEU A 17 -22.83 3.03 -1.22
N TRP A 18 -23.55 4.14 -1.49
CA TRP A 18 -22.95 5.38 -1.97
C TRP A 18 -22.04 6.04 -0.94
N LEU A 19 -22.45 6.09 0.31
CA LEU A 19 -21.63 6.65 1.39
C LEU A 19 -20.40 5.77 1.65
N PHE A 20 -20.55 4.46 1.53
CA PHE A 20 -19.43 3.53 1.61
C PHE A 20 -18.42 3.77 0.46
N ALA A 21 -18.90 3.92 -0.79
CA ALA A 21 -18.05 4.22 -1.94
C ALA A 21 -17.30 5.55 -1.77
N VAL A 22 -17.96 6.59 -1.27
CA VAL A 22 -17.33 7.89 -0.96
C VAL A 22 -16.29 7.72 0.14
N GLY A 23 -16.57 6.94 1.19
CA GLY A 23 -15.61 6.63 2.25
C GLY A 23 -14.35 5.95 1.71
N CYS A 24 -14.51 4.95 0.85
CA CYS A 24 -13.39 4.26 0.18
C CYS A 24 -12.57 5.23 -0.68
N LEU A 25 -13.21 6.13 -1.41
CA LEU A 25 -12.54 7.16 -2.22
C LEU A 25 -11.72 8.12 -1.34
N LEU A 26 -12.30 8.58 -0.22
CA LEU A 26 -11.63 9.45 0.74
C LEU A 26 -10.44 8.75 1.42
N ILE A 27 -10.57 7.46 1.76
CA ILE A 27 -9.47 6.65 2.30
C ILE A 27 -8.35 6.57 1.26
N GLY A 28 -8.66 6.28 0.00
CA GLY A 28 -7.67 6.19 -1.08
C GLY A 28 -6.94 7.51 -1.31
N ALA A 29 -7.66 8.61 -1.35
CA ALA A 29 -7.08 9.96 -1.50
C ALA A 29 -6.18 10.32 -0.30
N ALA A 30 -6.64 10.07 0.92
CA ALA A 30 -5.86 10.30 2.13
C ALA A 30 -4.57 9.44 2.17
N GLN A 31 -4.65 8.19 1.75
CA GLN A 31 -3.49 7.28 1.64
C GLN A 31 -2.48 7.79 0.61
N ALA A 32 -2.93 8.27 -0.54
CA ALA A 32 -2.05 8.82 -1.58
C ALA A 32 -1.30 10.06 -1.07
N VAL A 33 -2.00 11.01 -0.46
CA VAL A 33 -1.40 12.22 0.13
C VAL A 33 -0.42 11.86 1.24
N PHE A 34 -0.81 10.96 2.16
CA PHE A 34 0.05 10.53 3.26
C PHE A 34 1.31 9.82 2.76
N SER A 35 1.19 9.00 1.71
CA SER A 35 2.33 8.31 1.10
C SER A 35 3.32 9.29 0.48
N LEU A 36 2.84 10.29 -0.24
CA LEU A 36 3.66 11.36 -0.83
C LEU A 36 4.35 12.18 0.26
N ALA A 37 3.59 12.69 1.23
CA ALA A 37 4.12 13.49 2.32
C ALA A 37 5.21 12.76 3.11
N ARG A 38 5.00 11.48 3.40
CA ARG A 38 5.99 10.64 4.09
C ARG A 38 7.26 10.43 3.27
N GLN A 39 7.14 10.22 1.96
CA GLN A 39 8.31 10.06 1.09
C GLN A 39 9.09 11.36 0.96
N SER A 40 8.40 12.49 0.79
CA SER A 40 9.02 13.83 0.74
C SER A 40 9.76 14.11 2.05
N TYR A 41 9.06 14.01 3.18
CA TYR A 41 9.66 14.23 4.49
C TYR A 41 10.93 13.40 4.72
N LEU A 42 10.90 12.11 4.36
CA LEU A 42 12.07 11.25 4.54
C LEU A 42 13.22 11.62 3.60
N THR A 43 12.90 12.07 2.39
CA THR A 43 13.91 12.51 1.42
C THR A 43 14.58 13.80 1.86
N ASP A 44 13.84 14.70 2.50
CA ASP A 44 14.34 15.97 3.00
C ASP A 44 15.10 15.82 4.32
N ALA A 45 14.59 14.97 5.23
CA ALA A 45 15.22 14.69 6.51
C ALA A 45 16.52 13.88 6.41
N ALA A 46 16.68 13.03 5.38
CA ALA A 46 17.82 12.16 5.24
C ALA A 46 18.95 12.81 4.41
N PRO A 47 20.21 12.85 4.92
CA PRO A 47 21.36 13.25 4.13
C PRO A 47 21.47 12.45 2.83
N PRO A 48 21.97 13.01 1.71
CA PRO A 48 21.97 12.38 0.39
C PRO A 48 22.54 10.95 0.37
N HIS A 49 23.61 10.71 1.12
CA HIS A 49 24.26 9.39 1.17
C HIS A 49 23.51 8.34 1.99
N TYR A 50 22.52 8.75 2.83
CA TYR A 50 21.67 7.82 3.59
C TYR A 50 20.25 7.66 3.03
N ARG A 51 19.85 8.44 2.01
CA ARG A 51 18.49 8.42 1.44
C ARG A 51 18.06 7.02 1.00
N ALA A 52 18.93 6.29 0.30
CA ALA A 52 18.62 4.93 -0.15
C ALA A 52 18.35 3.99 1.03
N ARG A 53 19.16 4.08 2.09
CA ARG A 53 18.98 3.27 3.30
C ARG A 53 17.70 3.64 4.04
N ALA A 54 17.40 4.93 4.17
CA ALA A 54 16.19 5.43 4.81
C ALA A 54 14.93 4.94 4.06
N MET A 55 14.91 5.04 2.74
CA MET A 55 13.80 4.53 1.92
C MET A 55 13.64 3.01 2.01
N SER A 56 14.75 2.27 2.04
CA SER A 56 14.74 0.81 2.23
C SER A 56 14.17 0.43 3.61
N THR A 57 14.58 1.13 4.67
CA THR A 57 14.05 0.92 6.03
C THR A 57 12.56 1.20 6.09
N LEU A 58 12.10 2.30 5.47
CA LEU A 58 10.69 2.63 5.37
C LEU A 58 9.89 1.50 4.67
N GLY A 59 10.43 0.98 3.57
CA GLY A 59 9.85 -0.16 2.86
C GLY A 59 9.77 -1.43 3.73
N GLY A 60 10.79 -1.69 4.53
CA GLY A 60 10.83 -2.79 5.49
C GLY A 60 9.76 -2.67 6.58
N VAL A 61 9.64 -1.49 7.19
CA VAL A 61 8.61 -1.22 8.23
C VAL A 61 7.21 -1.37 7.65
N MET A 62 6.96 -0.90 6.41
CA MET A 62 5.67 -1.12 5.74
C MET A 62 5.33 -2.60 5.57
N ARG A 63 6.31 -3.43 5.22
CA ARG A 63 6.09 -4.88 5.07
C ARG A 63 5.76 -5.55 6.38
N ILE A 64 6.43 -5.16 7.48
CA ILE A 64 6.09 -5.62 8.84
C ILE A 64 4.64 -5.27 9.17
N GLY A 65 4.20 -4.05 8.85
CA GLY A 65 2.82 -3.62 9.04
C GLY A 65 1.82 -4.43 8.21
N LEU A 66 2.13 -4.71 6.94
CA LEU A 66 1.32 -5.55 6.06
C LEU A 66 1.23 -7.00 6.54
N PHE A 67 2.29 -7.50 7.18
CA PHE A 67 2.30 -8.84 7.79
C PHE A 67 1.47 -8.88 9.09
N ILE A 68 1.71 -7.97 10.03
CA ILE A 68 1.06 -7.98 11.35
C ILE A 68 -0.42 -7.57 11.27
N GLY A 69 -0.76 -6.61 10.38
CA GLY A 69 -2.09 -6.04 10.25
C GLY A 69 -3.23 -7.07 10.13
N PRO A 70 -3.15 -8.02 9.18
CA PRO A 70 -4.18 -9.04 9.00
C PRO A 70 -4.38 -9.94 10.22
N PHE A 71 -3.33 -10.27 10.98
CA PHE A 71 -3.46 -11.07 12.20
C PHE A 71 -4.17 -10.29 13.31
N ALA A 72 -3.82 -9.01 13.49
CA ALA A 72 -4.53 -8.13 14.41
C ALA A 72 -5.99 -7.96 13.99
N GLY A 73 -6.26 -7.79 12.69
CA GLY A 73 -7.59 -7.74 12.12
C GLY A 73 -8.37 -9.04 12.36
N ALA A 74 -7.78 -10.19 12.09
CA ALA A 74 -8.42 -11.49 12.32
C ALA A 74 -8.80 -11.71 13.80
N ALA A 75 -7.90 -11.37 14.72
CA ALA A 75 -8.15 -11.46 16.15
C ALA A 75 -9.28 -10.54 16.61
N ALA A 76 -9.33 -9.32 16.07
CA ALA A 76 -10.38 -8.35 16.34
C ALA A 76 -11.75 -8.81 15.78
N ILE A 77 -11.76 -9.31 14.55
CA ILE A 77 -12.98 -9.86 13.92
C ILE A 77 -13.52 -11.05 14.72
N HIS A 78 -12.64 -11.93 15.18
CA HIS A 78 -13.04 -13.09 15.96
C HIS A 78 -13.71 -12.70 17.29
N ARG A 79 -13.27 -11.62 17.96
CA ARG A 79 -13.81 -11.18 19.25
C ARG A 79 -14.98 -10.21 19.16
N PHE A 80 -14.97 -9.32 18.19
CA PHE A 80 -15.87 -8.16 18.10
C PHE A 80 -16.62 -8.08 16.76
N GLY A 81 -16.52 -9.12 15.93
CA GLY A 81 -17.09 -9.09 14.59
C GLY A 81 -16.37 -8.08 13.67
N LEU A 82 -16.98 -7.80 12.53
CA LEU A 82 -16.40 -6.91 11.50
C LEU A 82 -16.12 -5.48 12.04
N ALA A 83 -16.97 -4.99 12.96
CA ALA A 83 -16.77 -3.71 13.64
C ALA A 83 -15.44 -3.63 14.40
N GLY A 84 -14.95 -4.76 14.92
CA GLY A 84 -13.65 -4.84 15.59
C GLY A 84 -12.47 -4.50 14.68
N ALA A 85 -12.49 -4.94 13.42
CA ALA A 85 -11.45 -4.61 12.46
C ALA A 85 -11.40 -3.10 12.17
N TYR A 86 -12.55 -2.47 12.01
CA TYR A 86 -12.63 -1.00 11.86
C TYR A 86 -12.11 -0.29 13.10
N GLY A 87 -12.46 -0.77 14.30
CA GLY A 87 -11.99 -0.22 15.57
C GLY A 87 -10.47 -0.23 15.69
N VAL A 88 -9.83 -1.36 15.38
CA VAL A 88 -8.35 -1.48 15.34
C VAL A 88 -7.75 -0.51 14.33
N GLY A 89 -8.32 -0.45 13.11
CA GLY A 89 -7.85 0.47 12.08
C GLY A 89 -7.92 1.94 12.51
N ILE A 90 -9.04 2.36 13.10
CA ILE A 90 -9.23 3.73 13.61
C ILE A 90 -8.21 4.02 14.75
N ALA A 91 -8.04 3.10 15.70
CA ALA A 91 -7.08 3.27 16.80
C ALA A 91 -5.65 3.46 16.29
N VAL A 92 -5.21 2.62 15.33
CA VAL A 92 -3.87 2.72 14.72
C VAL A 92 -3.71 4.04 13.96
N LEU A 93 -4.74 4.49 13.24
CA LEU A 93 -4.71 5.79 12.53
C LEU A 93 -4.65 6.97 13.49
N LEU A 94 -5.34 6.93 14.62
CA LEU A 94 -5.26 7.96 15.66
C LEU A 94 -3.88 8.01 16.30
N VAL A 95 -3.28 6.85 16.62
CA VAL A 95 -1.90 6.77 17.11
C VAL A 95 -0.93 7.32 16.07
N SER A 96 -1.10 6.96 14.80
CA SER A 96 -0.28 7.51 13.70
C SER A 96 -0.43 9.02 13.58
N ALA A 97 -1.64 9.56 13.74
CA ALA A 97 -1.89 11.00 13.73
C ALA A 97 -1.16 11.71 14.89
N LEU A 98 -1.26 11.15 16.09
CA LEU A 98 -0.60 11.69 17.29
C LEU A 98 0.92 11.67 17.15
N LEU A 99 1.49 10.58 16.64
CA LEU A 99 2.92 10.47 16.37
C LEU A 99 3.36 11.47 15.30
N SER A 100 2.58 11.61 14.21
CA SER A 100 2.89 12.59 13.16
C SER A 100 2.84 14.03 13.65
N ALA A 101 1.94 14.35 14.58
CA ALA A 101 1.84 15.70 15.17
C ALA A 101 3.04 16.06 16.10
N ARG A 102 3.84 15.06 16.49
CA ARG A 102 5.04 15.26 17.31
C ARG A 102 6.33 15.32 16.49
N LEU A 103 6.24 15.09 15.17
CA LEU A 103 7.41 15.24 14.30
C LEU A 103 7.76 16.73 14.17
N PRO A 104 9.06 17.10 14.28
CA PRO A 104 9.49 18.47 14.05
C PRO A 104 9.25 18.85 12.59
N ASP A 105 8.76 20.07 12.37
CA ASP A 105 8.67 20.65 11.04
C ASP A 105 10.08 20.90 10.50
N LEU A 106 10.46 20.19 9.43
CA LEU A 106 11.74 20.41 8.73
C LEU A 106 11.74 21.73 7.95
N GLU A 107 10.55 22.28 7.71
CA GLU A 107 10.34 23.58 7.07
C GLU A 107 10.47 24.79 8.03
N ALA A 108 10.83 24.58 9.29
CA ALA A 108 11.27 25.68 10.12
C ALA A 108 12.55 26.25 9.51
N HIS A 109 12.34 27.02 8.47
CA HIS A 109 13.32 27.72 7.65
C HIS A 109 14.25 28.48 8.59
N ASP A 110 15.52 28.19 8.53
CA ASP A 110 16.54 29.15 8.93
C ASP A 110 16.42 30.34 7.95
N PRO A 111 15.96 31.52 8.40
CA PRO A 111 15.77 32.68 7.52
C PRO A 111 17.07 33.13 6.87
N SER A 112 18.22 32.60 7.30
CA SER A 112 19.55 32.86 6.78
C SER A 112 20.05 31.81 5.79
N ALA A 113 19.33 30.71 5.59
CA ALA A 113 19.70 29.74 4.58
C ALA A 113 19.46 30.30 3.16
N PRO A 114 20.42 30.21 2.23
CA PRO A 114 20.18 30.61 0.85
C PRO A 114 18.98 29.86 0.31
N ALA A 115 18.01 30.61 -0.24
CA ALA A 115 16.85 29.99 -0.89
C ALA A 115 17.33 28.91 -1.87
N PRO A 116 16.78 27.69 -1.83
CA PRO A 116 17.13 26.69 -2.83
C PRO A 116 16.94 27.32 -4.20
N PRO A 117 17.84 27.06 -5.17
CA PRO A 117 17.73 27.64 -6.51
C PRO A 117 16.31 27.38 -6.99
N THR A 118 15.56 28.46 -7.18
CA THR A 118 14.22 28.41 -7.73
C THR A 118 14.31 27.62 -9.03
N ALA A 119 13.80 26.40 -9.02
CA ALA A 119 13.63 25.68 -10.26
C ALA A 119 12.87 26.62 -11.19
N PRO A 120 13.28 26.76 -12.47
CA PRO A 120 12.60 27.65 -13.40
C PRO A 120 11.11 27.33 -13.32
N ASP A 121 10.25 28.36 -13.34
CA ASP A 121 8.79 28.30 -13.27
C ASP A 121 8.20 27.41 -14.39
N SER A 122 8.66 26.19 -14.47
CA SER A 122 8.10 25.19 -15.36
C SER A 122 6.78 24.75 -14.73
N THR A 123 5.71 25.31 -15.21
CA THR A 123 4.35 24.86 -14.91
C THR A 123 4.36 23.33 -15.03
N TRP A 124 3.80 22.61 -14.01
CA TRP A 124 3.72 21.13 -14.03
C TRP A 124 3.25 20.56 -15.39
N LEU A 125 2.38 21.33 -16.10
CA LEU A 125 1.93 21.02 -17.46
C LEU A 125 3.06 21.09 -18.51
N ALA A 126 4.01 22.01 -18.40
CA ALA A 126 5.16 22.09 -19.29
C ALA A 126 6.07 20.88 -19.10
N THR A 127 6.38 20.52 -17.84
CA THR A 127 7.19 19.33 -17.53
C THR A 127 6.52 18.05 -18.04
N LEU A 128 5.18 17.95 -17.90
CA LEU A 128 4.43 16.80 -18.42
C LEU A 128 4.50 16.73 -19.95
N ARG A 129 4.41 17.86 -20.63
CA ARG A 129 4.46 17.95 -22.09
C ARG A 129 5.85 17.63 -22.64
N ASP A 130 6.89 18.15 -22.02
CA ASP A 130 8.28 17.94 -22.44
C ASP A 130 8.72 16.49 -22.29
N HIS A 131 8.16 15.77 -21.28
CA HIS A 131 8.46 14.38 -21.00
C HIS A 131 7.27 13.45 -21.29
N ALA A 132 6.31 13.89 -22.10
CA ALA A 132 5.05 13.17 -22.33
C ALA A 132 5.25 11.72 -22.80
N ARG A 133 6.24 11.45 -23.64
CA ARG A 133 6.56 10.10 -24.13
C ARG A 133 7.03 9.17 -23.00
N VAL A 134 7.85 9.68 -22.09
CA VAL A 134 8.34 8.93 -20.93
C VAL A 134 7.21 8.68 -19.94
N PHE A 135 6.43 9.72 -19.64
CA PHE A 135 5.27 9.61 -18.76
C PHE A 135 4.19 8.68 -19.32
N ALA A 136 3.95 8.70 -20.64
CA ALA A 136 2.99 7.78 -21.26
C ALA A 136 3.48 6.33 -21.15
N ALA A 137 4.72 6.03 -21.49
CA ALA A 137 5.24 4.66 -21.46
C ALA A 137 5.33 4.11 -20.02
N LEU A 138 5.95 4.86 -19.10
CA LEU A 138 6.06 4.43 -17.69
C LEU A 138 4.72 4.50 -16.98
N GLY A 139 3.92 5.54 -17.22
CA GLY A 139 2.62 5.73 -16.60
C GLY A 139 1.63 4.64 -16.95
N VAL A 140 1.55 4.25 -18.22
CA VAL A 140 0.71 3.11 -18.64
C VAL A 140 1.18 1.81 -17.98
N GLY A 141 2.50 1.56 -17.94
CA GLY A 141 3.04 0.39 -17.25
C GLY A 141 2.69 0.37 -15.76
N VAL A 142 2.89 1.48 -15.06
CA VAL A 142 2.51 1.60 -13.63
C VAL A 142 1.01 1.45 -13.42
N LEU A 143 0.19 2.04 -14.30
CA LEU A 143 -1.27 1.94 -14.24
C LEU A 143 -1.72 0.48 -14.39
N LEU A 144 -1.22 -0.24 -15.37
CA LEU A 144 -1.56 -1.66 -15.59
C LEU A 144 -1.16 -2.53 -14.40
N VAL A 145 0.05 -2.36 -13.87
CA VAL A 145 0.53 -3.09 -12.69
C VAL A 145 -0.34 -2.78 -11.47
N SER A 146 -0.68 -1.51 -11.27
CA SER A 146 -1.54 -1.08 -10.15
C SER A 146 -2.96 -1.62 -10.30
N ALA A 147 -3.50 -1.66 -11.53
CA ALA A 147 -4.80 -2.24 -11.81
C ALA A 147 -4.84 -3.73 -11.46
N VAL A 148 -3.83 -4.51 -11.87
CA VAL A 148 -3.74 -5.94 -11.53
C VAL A 148 -3.62 -6.15 -10.01
N ARG A 149 -2.80 -5.36 -9.32
CA ARG A 149 -2.68 -5.43 -7.86
C ARG A 149 -4.00 -5.09 -7.14
N SER A 150 -4.70 -4.06 -7.59
CA SER A 150 -5.99 -3.66 -7.02
C SER A 150 -7.06 -4.73 -7.30
N SER A 151 -7.05 -5.34 -8.49
CA SER A 151 -7.94 -6.45 -8.82
C SER A 151 -7.70 -7.64 -7.89
N ARG A 152 -6.44 -8.00 -7.61
CA ARG A 152 -6.12 -9.06 -6.64
C ARG A 152 -6.70 -8.77 -5.25
N GLN A 153 -6.57 -7.53 -4.78
CA GLN A 153 -7.09 -7.13 -3.47
C GLN A 153 -8.63 -7.19 -3.38
N ALA A 154 -9.33 -7.03 -4.50
CA ALA A 154 -10.78 -7.14 -4.56
C ALA A 154 -11.26 -8.59 -4.79
N VAL A 155 -10.61 -9.31 -5.71
CA VAL A 155 -11.04 -10.66 -6.13
C VAL A 155 -10.86 -11.68 -5.01
N ILE A 156 -9.75 -11.64 -4.27
CA ILE A 156 -9.47 -12.62 -3.22
C ILE A 156 -10.53 -12.62 -2.11
N PRO A 157 -10.95 -11.48 -1.51
CA PRO A 157 -12.01 -11.49 -0.50
C PRO A 157 -13.36 -11.91 -1.06
N LEU A 158 -13.70 -11.46 -2.28
CA LEU A 158 -14.95 -11.84 -2.94
C LEU A 158 -15.02 -13.34 -3.20
N TRP A 159 -13.90 -13.93 -3.62
CA TRP A 159 -13.81 -15.37 -3.84
C TRP A 159 -13.84 -16.16 -2.53
N ALA A 160 -13.19 -15.64 -1.48
CA ALA A 160 -13.28 -16.23 -0.14
C ALA A 160 -14.72 -16.24 0.39
N ASP A 161 -15.47 -15.16 0.16
CA ASP A 161 -16.90 -15.06 0.52
C ASP A 161 -17.74 -16.07 -0.31
N HIS A 162 -17.47 -16.18 -1.61
CA HIS A 162 -18.11 -17.18 -2.48
C HIS A 162 -17.87 -18.63 -2.02
N LEU A 163 -16.70 -18.92 -1.46
CA LEU A 163 -16.38 -20.22 -0.84
C LEU A 163 -16.97 -20.38 0.56
N GLY A 164 -17.71 -19.40 1.09
CA GLY A 164 -18.30 -19.42 2.43
C GLY A 164 -17.28 -19.30 3.57
N LEU A 165 -16.07 -18.76 3.29
CA LEU A 165 -15.05 -18.60 4.30
C LEU A 165 -15.37 -17.42 5.22
N GLN A 166 -15.12 -17.59 6.52
CA GLN A 166 -15.28 -16.51 7.49
C GLN A 166 -14.28 -15.38 7.24
N ALA A 167 -14.67 -14.13 7.51
CA ALA A 167 -13.81 -12.95 7.33
C ALA A 167 -12.49 -13.04 8.11
N SER A 168 -12.48 -13.70 9.26
CA SER A 168 -11.25 -13.96 10.04
C SER A 168 -10.28 -14.87 9.29
N VAL A 169 -10.78 -15.91 8.63
CA VAL A 169 -9.98 -16.84 7.81
C VAL A 169 -9.41 -16.11 6.60
N THR A 170 -10.21 -15.29 5.93
CA THR A 170 -9.75 -14.46 4.81
C THR A 170 -8.63 -13.52 5.25
N SER A 171 -8.77 -12.90 6.41
CA SER A 171 -7.73 -12.03 6.99
C SER A 171 -6.44 -12.80 7.28
N LEU A 172 -6.53 -14.03 7.81
CA LEU A 172 -5.36 -14.90 8.02
C LEU A 172 -4.68 -15.30 6.71
N ILE A 173 -5.45 -15.58 5.65
CA ILE A 173 -4.90 -15.85 4.32
C ILE A 173 -4.05 -14.68 3.84
N TYR A 174 -4.53 -13.44 3.99
CA TYR A 174 -3.74 -12.26 3.66
C TYR A 174 -2.47 -12.11 4.49
N GLY A 175 -2.55 -12.36 5.80
CA GLY A 175 -1.40 -12.32 6.68
C GLY A 175 -0.33 -13.34 6.30
N LEU A 176 -0.73 -14.58 6.03
CA LEU A 176 0.19 -15.64 5.60
C LEU A 176 0.78 -15.36 4.21
N ALA A 177 -0.03 -14.86 3.27
CA ALA A 177 0.43 -14.45 1.95
C ALA A 177 1.48 -13.32 2.05
N ALA A 178 1.23 -12.30 2.87
CA ALA A 178 2.20 -11.22 3.12
C ALA A 178 3.50 -11.74 3.74
N GLY A 179 3.42 -12.75 4.61
CA GLY A 179 4.58 -13.44 5.17
C GLY A 179 5.41 -14.16 4.11
N LEU A 180 4.76 -14.88 3.21
CA LEU A 180 5.41 -15.55 2.09
C LEU A 180 6.05 -14.53 1.12
N GLU A 181 5.34 -13.46 0.77
CA GLU A 181 5.90 -12.34 -0.02
C GLU A 181 7.16 -11.76 0.65
N MET A 182 7.15 -11.60 1.97
CA MET A 182 8.30 -11.08 2.71
C MET A 182 9.52 -12.02 2.65
N LEU A 183 9.32 -13.33 2.72
CA LEU A 183 10.39 -14.32 2.60
C LEU A 183 11.01 -14.34 1.19
N VAL A 184 10.18 -14.19 0.16
CA VAL A 184 10.63 -14.17 -1.25
C VAL A 184 11.32 -12.85 -1.61
N PHE A 185 11.03 -11.76 -0.90
CA PHE A 185 11.57 -10.44 -1.22
C PHE A 185 13.10 -10.38 -1.17
N TYR A 186 13.71 -11.00 -0.17
CA TYR A 186 15.18 -10.96 -0.02
C TYR A 186 15.93 -11.69 -1.16
N PRO A 187 15.58 -12.95 -1.51
CA PRO A 187 16.20 -13.61 -2.66
C PRO A 187 15.87 -12.91 -3.99
N ALA A 188 14.66 -12.34 -4.14
CA ALA A 188 14.30 -11.57 -5.34
C ALA A 188 15.15 -10.30 -5.48
N GLY A 189 15.42 -9.58 -4.38
CA GLY A 189 16.31 -8.43 -4.36
C GLY A 189 17.73 -8.80 -4.82
N HIS A 190 18.28 -9.87 -4.28
CA HIS A 190 19.59 -10.36 -4.67
C HIS A 190 19.68 -10.78 -6.15
N LEU A 191 18.60 -11.35 -6.68
CA LEU A 191 18.52 -11.70 -8.10
C LEU A 191 18.45 -10.44 -8.98
N MET A 192 17.69 -9.40 -8.53
CA MET A 192 17.63 -8.10 -9.20
C MET A 192 18.99 -7.43 -9.31
N ASP A 193 19.79 -7.48 -8.22
CA ASP A 193 21.12 -6.88 -8.18
C ASP A 193 22.10 -7.59 -9.14
N ARG A 194 21.95 -8.89 -9.33
CA ARG A 194 22.84 -9.70 -10.20
C ARG A 194 22.43 -9.73 -11.67
N LYS A 195 21.13 -9.91 -11.95
CA LYS A 195 20.61 -10.14 -13.32
C LYS A 195 19.81 -8.97 -13.88
N GLY A 196 19.58 -7.94 -13.07
CA GLY A 196 18.80 -6.78 -13.45
C GLY A 196 17.32 -6.90 -13.13
N ARG A 197 16.65 -5.75 -13.11
CA ARG A 197 15.25 -5.60 -12.64
C ARG A 197 14.24 -6.38 -13.47
N LEU A 198 14.46 -6.50 -14.78
CA LEU A 198 13.53 -7.19 -15.70
C LEU A 198 13.41 -8.68 -15.41
N TRP A 199 14.50 -9.33 -14.96
CA TRP A 199 14.51 -10.75 -14.62
C TRP A 199 13.64 -11.15 -13.43
N VAL A 200 13.28 -10.19 -12.60
CA VAL A 200 12.36 -10.40 -11.48
C VAL A 200 10.98 -9.82 -11.81
N ALA A 201 10.92 -8.64 -12.43
CA ALA A 201 9.66 -7.97 -12.70
C ALA A 201 8.78 -8.73 -13.70
N LEU A 202 9.33 -9.22 -14.82
CA LEU A 202 8.53 -9.93 -15.83
C LEU A 202 7.95 -11.25 -15.29
N PRO A 203 8.75 -12.18 -14.69
CA PRO A 203 8.18 -13.40 -14.15
C PRO A 203 7.14 -13.13 -13.05
N SER A 204 7.40 -12.19 -12.14
CA SER A 204 6.44 -11.89 -11.06
C SER A 204 5.11 -11.38 -11.58
N MET A 205 5.11 -10.53 -12.63
CA MET A 205 3.87 -10.08 -13.28
C MET A 205 3.12 -11.21 -13.97
N LEU A 206 3.85 -12.08 -14.67
CA LEU A 206 3.25 -13.24 -15.34
C LEU A 206 2.64 -14.21 -14.33
N ILE A 207 3.37 -14.54 -13.27
CA ILE A 207 2.90 -15.46 -12.23
C ILE A 207 1.68 -14.88 -11.50
N MET A 208 1.70 -13.57 -11.18
CA MET A 208 0.55 -12.89 -10.58
C MET A 208 -0.67 -12.90 -11.53
N GLY A 209 -0.49 -12.68 -12.83
CA GLY A 209 -1.56 -12.75 -13.81
C GLY A 209 -2.15 -14.15 -13.91
N VAL A 210 -1.30 -15.17 -13.99
CA VAL A 210 -1.72 -16.59 -14.01
C VAL A 210 -2.44 -16.96 -12.72
N ALA A 211 -1.93 -16.55 -11.56
CA ALA A 211 -2.58 -16.82 -10.28
C ALA A 211 -3.99 -16.22 -10.19
N LEU A 212 -4.18 -15.00 -10.70
CA LEU A 212 -5.52 -14.38 -10.80
C LEU A 212 -6.46 -15.15 -11.73
N LEU A 213 -5.96 -15.62 -12.88
CA LEU A 213 -6.74 -16.44 -13.81
C LEU A 213 -7.12 -17.80 -13.21
N LEU A 214 -6.27 -18.37 -12.36
CA LEU A 214 -6.50 -19.64 -11.69
C LEU A 214 -7.32 -19.50 -10.38
N THR A 215 -7.52 -18.30 -9.87
CA THR A 215 -8.32 -18.08 -8.65
C THR A 215 -9.71 -18.74 -8.70
N PRO A 216 -10.46 -18.70 -9.82
CA PRO A 216 -11.76 -19.38 -9.90
C PRO A 216 -11.70 -20.91 -9.78
N LEU A 217 -10.56 -21.52 -9.97
CA LEU A 217 -10.35 -22.96 -9.80
C LEU A 217 -10.03 -23.34 -8.34
N SER A 218 -9.85 -22.36 -7.47
CA SER A 218 -9.60 -22.63 -6.06
C SER A 218 -10.89 -23.11 -5.37
N THR A 219 -10.79 -24.26 -4.69
CA THR A 219 -11.93 -24.93 -4.03
C THR A 219 -11.85 -24.87 -2.50
N GLY A 220 -10.80 -24.26 -1.95
CA GLY A 220 -10.61 -24.22 -0.51
C GLY A 220 -9.58 -23.17 -0.06
N PRO A 221 -9.41 -23.01 1.27
CA PRO A 221 -8.55 -21.96 1.85
C PRO A 221 -7.06 -22.12 1.46
N ALA A 222 -6.57 -23.35 1.30
CA ALA A 222 -5.18 -23.60 0.94
C ALA A 222 -4.85 -23.18 -0.50
N SER A 223 -5.74 -23.50 -1.46
CA SER A 223 -5.59 -23.08 -2.86
C SER A 223 -5.74 -21.58 -3.02
N LEU A 224 -6.63 -20.96 -2.24
CA LEU A 224 -6.79 -19.51 -2.22
C LEU A 224 -5.57 -18.80 -1.61
N LEU A 225 -4.96 -19.39 -0.56
CA LEU A 225 -3.69 -18.90 0.01
C LEU A 225 -2.57 -18.91 -1.03
N LEU A 226 -2.44 -19.98 -1.80
CA LEU A 226 -1.44 -20.05 -2.87
C LEU A 226 -1.68 -18.97 -3.93
N ALA A 227 -2.92 -18.74 -4.35
CA ALA A 227 -3.27 -17.67 -5.27
C ALA A 227 -3.01 -16.27 -4.68
N ALA A 228 -3.17 -16.10 -3.37
CA ALA A 228 -2.92 -14.85 -2.67
C ALA A 228 -1.43 -14.58 -2.42
N ALA A 229 -0.59 -15.61 -2.32
CA ALA A 229 0.84 -15.49 -2.01
C ALA A 229 1.72 -15.17 -3.23
N VAL A 230 1.14 -15.22 -4.43
CA VAL A 230 1.79 -14.94 -5.70
C VAL A 230 1.53 -13.50 -6.14
#